data_99bea142b6fa3719dfc797c34daecf29
#
_entry.id   99bea142b6fa3719dfc797c34daecf29
#
_cell.length_a   1.000
_cell.length_b   1.000
_cell.length_c   1.000
_cell.angle_alpha   90.00
_cell.angle_beta   90.00
_cell.angle_gamma   90.00
#
_symmetry.space_group_name_H-M   'P 1'
#
loop_
_entity.id
_entity.type
_entity.pdbx_description
1 polymer ?
#
loop_
_entity_poly.entity_id
_entity_poly.type
_entity_poly.pdbx_seq_one_letter_code
_entity_poly.pdbx_strand_id
1 'polypeptide(L)'
;MEKNILVPISDGCEEIEAACIIDVLRRADTDVTVASVGNLQITASRGIKIIADRLISDCVNESYDLIALPGGMPGAERLRDSKDLTALLTRQKQEGKLFAAICASPAIVLHHHGLLDDLKATAYPGFAEQLKNSESIESRVVVDGNCITSRGPGTALEFSLKLVEILYGKDMSKKIADAMLVD
;
A
#
# COMPACT_ATOMS: atom_id res chain seq x y z
N MET A 1 19.37 5.15 -8.75
CA MET A 1 19.15 5.86 -7.46
C MET A 1 18.25 4.98 -6.62
N GLU A 2 18.58 4.83 -5.36
CA GLU A 2 17.75 4.12 -4.37
C GLU A 2 16.40 4.81 -4.23
N LYS A 3 15.32 4.03 -4.23
CA LYS A 3 13.96 4.55 -4.09
C LYS A 3 13.56 4.56 -2.62
N ASN A 4 12.87 5.61 -2.21
CA ASN A 4 12.41 5.80 -0.83
C ASN A 4 10.90 5.51 -0.75
N ILE A 5 10.53 4.51 0.05
CA ILE A 5 9.15 4.01 0.13
C ILE A 5 8.65 4.12 1.57
N LEU A 6 7.40 4.52 1.71
CA LEU A 6 6.68 4.49 2.98
C LEU A 6 5.62 3.39 2.98
N VAL A 7 5.64 2.54 3.99
CA VAL A 7 4.60 1.55 4.26
C VAL A 7 3.96 1.86 5.63
N PRO A 8 2.82 2.58 5.64
CA PRO A 8 2.10 2.85 6.89
C PRO A 8 1.41 1.61 7.40
N ILE A 9 1.52 1.35 8.71
CA ILE A 9 0.85 0.26 9.42
C ILE A 9 0.09 0.75 10.65
N SER A 10 -0.83 -0.07 11.14
CA SER A 10 -1.64 0.21 12.33
C SER A 10 -2.08 -1.07 13.01
N ASP A 11 -2.54 -0.99 14.27
CA ASP A 11 -3.25 -2.11 14.90
C ASP A 11 -4.42 -2.56 14.01
N GLY A 12 -4.53 -3.88 13.79
CA GLY A 12 -5.57 -4.49 12.95
C GLY A 12 -5.30 -4.44 11.45
N CYS A 13 -4.11 -4.03 10.99
CA CYS A 13 -3.72 -4.20 9.58
C CYS A 13 -3.59 -5.69 9.22
N GLU A 14 -3.72 -6.02 7.93
CA GLU A 14 -3.55 -7.40 7.44
C GLU A 14 -2.05 -7.71 7.32
N GLU A 15 -1.58 -8.65 8.13
CA GLU A 15 -0.17 -8.99 8.24
C GLU A 15 0.44 -9.58 6.97
N ILE A 16 -0.33 -10.40 6.22
CA ILE A 16 0.15 -10.97 4.95
C ILE A 16 0.43 -9.86 3.95
N GLU A 17 -0.48 -8.90 3.85
CA GLU A 17 -0.35 -7.78 2.93
C GLU A 17 0.83 -6.87 3.31
N ALA A 18 0.93 -6.49 4.59
CA ALA A 18 2.03 -5.69 5.08
C ALA A 18 3.39 -6.38 4.83
N ALA A 19 3.49 -7.67 5.19
CA ALA A 19 4.72 -8.44 5.02
C ALA A 19 5.11 -8.59 3.54
N CYS A 20 4.15 -8.90 2.65
CA CYS A 20 4.42 -9.00 1.21
C CYS A 20 4.93 -7.69 0.63
N ILE A 21 4.28 -6.57 0.94
CA ILE A 21 4.69 -5.25 0.46
C ILE A 21 6.13 -4.94 0.92
N ILE A 22 6.40 -5.09 2.21
CA ILE A 22 7.69 -4.76 2.81
C ILE A 22 8.80 -5.67 2.27
N ASP A 23 8.60 -7.00 2.29
CA ASP A 23 9.61 -7.97 1.90
C ASP A 23 9.97 -7.86 0.41
N VAL A 24 8.95 -7.82 -0.46
CA VAL A 24 9.16 -7.76 -1.92
C VAL A 24 9.86 -6.47 -2.33
N LEU A 25 9.49 -5.33 -1.74
CA LEU A 25 10.17 -4.06 -2.02
C LEU A 25 11.62 -4.04 -1.50
N ARG A 26 11.87 -4.57 -0.30
CA ARG A 26 13.24 -4.70 0.24
C ARG A 26 14.12 -5.63 -0.60
N ARG A 27 13.57 -6.67 -1.23
CA ARG A 27 14.32 -7.52 -2.20
C ARG A 27 14.76 -6.77 -3.45
N ALA A 28 14.13 -5.65 -3.78
CA ALA A 28 14.52 -4.76 -4.88
C ALA A 28 15.57 -3.72 -4.46
N ASP A 29 16.24 -3.90 -3.32
CA ASP A 29 17.20 -2.95 -2.74
C ASP A 29 16.59 -1.53 -2.59
N THR A 30 15.33 -1.48 -2.12
CA THR A 30 14.56 -0.26 -1.89
C THR A 30 14.67 0.14 -0.42
N ASP A 31 14.86 1.44 -0.14
CA ASP A 31 14.75 1.97 1.23
C ASP A 31 13.28 2.02 1.66
N VAL A 32 12.87 1.05 2.47
CA VAL A 32 11.49 0.91 2.95
C VAL A 32 11.40 1.29 4.41
N THR A 33 10.76 2.41 4.67
CA THR A 33 10.36 2.85 6.02
C THR A 33 8.98 2.28 6.36
N VAL A 34 8.90 1.47 7.39
CA VAL A 34 7.64 1.00 7.98
C VAL A 34 7.24 1.96 9.10
N ALA A 35 6.13 2.69 8.94
CA ALA A 35 5.72 3.69 9.92
C ALA A 35 4.35 3.40 10.52
N SER A 36 4.25 3.45 11.86
CA SER A 36 2.98 3.25 12.55
C SER A 36 2.21 4.56 12.74
N VAL A 37 0.90 4.52 12.49
CA VAL A 37 0.00 5.64 12.82
C VAL A 37 -0.44 5.63 14.29
N GLY A 38 -0.04 4.61 15.05
CA GLY A 38 -0.30 4.47 16.50
C GLY A 38 0.98 4.26 17.28
N ASN A 39 1.06 3.16 18.04
CA ASN A 39 2.28 2.78 18.76
C ASN A 39 3.31 2.15 17.81
N LEU A 40 4.61 2.20 18.16
CA LEU A 40 5.66 1.53 17.38
C LEU A 40 5.40 0.02 17.23
N GLN A 41 4.99 -0.66 18.30
CA GLN A 41 4.53 -2.04 18.21
C GLN A 41 3.03 -2.07 17.98
N ILE A 42 2.61 -2.70 16.89
CA ILE A 42 1.21 -2.95 16.55
C ILE A 42 0.87 -4.43 16.69
N THR A 43 -0.41 -4.72 16.84
CA THR A 43 -0.95 -6.08 16.73
C THR A 43 -1.81 -6.15 15.47
N ALA A 44 -1.40 -6.96 14.51
CA ALA A 44 -2.08 -7.13 13.23
C ALA A 44 -3.39 -7.92 13.36
N SER A 45 -4.15 -8.05 12.29
CA SER A 45 -5.53 -8.56 12.28
C SER A 45 -5.67 -10.00 12.79
N ARG A 46 -4.64 -10.83 12.66
CA ARG A 46 -4.59 -12.21 13.13
C ARG A 46 -3.65 -12.42 14.33
N GLY A 47 -3.23 -11.33 14.97
CA GLY A 47 -2.50 -11.35 16.22
C GLY A 47 -0.98 -11.34 16.10
N ILE A 48 -0.41 -11.27 14.90
CA ILE A 48 1.03 -11.08 14.71
C ILE A 48 1.42 -9.69 15.21
N LYS A 49 2.49 -9.62 15.99
CA LYS A 49 3.05 -8.35 16.44
C LYS A 49 4.11 -7.89 15.45
N ILE A 50 4.00 -6.65 15.03
CA ILE A 50 4.95 -5.99 14.12
C ILE A 50 5.48 -4.76 14.83
N ILE A 51 6.80 -4.54 14.76
CA ILE A 51 7.45 -3.33 15.26
C ILE A 51 7.77 -2.46 14.06
N ALA A 52 7.19 -1.26 14.03
CA ALA A 52 7.48 -0.26 13.01
C ALA A 52 8.87 0.36 13.23
N ASP A 53 9.49 0.80 12.16
CA ASP A 53 10.78 1.50 12.20
C ASP A 53 10.62 2.89 12.86
N ARG A 54 9.48 3.55 12.62
CA ARG A 54 9.21 4.93 13.07
C ARG A 54 7.71 5.15 13.33
N LEU A 55 7.37 6.29 13.95
CA LEU A 55 6.02 6.82 13.96
C LEU A 55 5.74 7.62 12.67
N ILE A 56 4.49 7.63 12.21
CA ILE A 56 4.10 8.37 11.01
C ILE A 56 4.36 9.88 11.16
N SER A 57 4.25 10.42 12.37
CA SER A 57 4.55 11.82 12.69
C SER A 57 5.99 12.22 12.36
N ASP A 58 6.93 11.28 12.44
CA ASP A 58 8.35 11.51 12.14
C ASP A 58 8.62 11.54 10.61
N CYS A 59 7.64 11.12 9.81
CA CYS A 59 7.72 10.97 8.35
C CYS A 59 7.13 12.16 7.58
N VAL A 60 6.39 13.05 8.23
CA VAL A 60 5.56 14.09 7.57
C VAL A 60 6.35 15.07 6.69
N ASN A 61 7.61 15.31 7.01
CA ASN A 61 8.47 16.25 6.28
C ASN A 61 9.35 15.56 5.21
N GLU A 62 9.25 14.25 5.08
CA GLU A 62 10.02 13.48 4.11
C GLU A 62 9.27 13.34 2.78
N SER A 63 10.01 12.97 1.74
CA SER A 63 9.50 12.77 0.39
C SER A 63 9.70 11.31 -0.01
N TYR A 64 8.66 10.69 -0.53
CA TYR A 64 8.67 9.29 -0.91
C TYR A 64 8.41 9.12 -2.42
N ASP A 65 9.05 8.13 -3.04
CA ASP A 65 8.76 7.73 -4.42
C ASP A 65 7.41 6.97 -4.49
N LEU A 66 7.08 6.24 -3.42
CA LEU A 66 5.83 5.49 -3.28
C LEU A 66 5.37 5.47 -1.82
N ILE A 67 4.05 5.58 -1.61
CA ILE A 67 3.39 5.24 -0.34
C ILE A 67 2.46 4.06 -0.61
N ALA A 68 2.66 2.92 0.09
CA ALA A 68 1.90 1.69 -0.13
C ALA A 68 1.16 1.24 1.14
N LEU A 69 -0.17 1.16 1.07
CA LEU A 69 -1.06 0.88 2.20
C LEU A 69 -1.50 -0.58 2.20
N PRO A 70 -1.18 -1.37 3.24
CA PRO A 70 -1.88 -2.63 3.50
C PRO A 70 -3.34 -2.35 3.92
N GLY A 71 -4.18 -3.37 3.86
CA GLY A 71 -5.55 -3.29 4.34
C GLY A 71 -5.72 -3.91 5.72
N GLY A 72 -6.82 -4.67 5.88
CA GLY A 72 -7.25 -5.22 7.15
C GLY A 72 -8.18 -4.27 7.91
N MET A 73 -9.08 -4.85 8.72
CA MET A 73 -10.00 -4.09 9.56
C MET A 73 -9.75 -4.45 11.03
N PRO A 74 -9.74 -3.47 11.95
CA PRO A 74 -9.97 -2.03 11.77
C PRO A 74 -8.73 -1.21 11.34
N GLY A 75 -7.67 -1.87 10.85
CA GLY A 75 -6.42 -1.21 10.47
C GLY A 75 -6.61 -0.09 9.44
N ALA A 76 -7.37 -0.37 8.37
CA ALA A 76 -7.66 0.63 7.34
C ALA A 76 -8.40 1.87 7.86
N GLU A 77 -9.30 1.69 8.86
CA GLU A 77 -9.96 2.83 9.49
C GLU A 77 -8.98 3.71 10.27
N ARG A 78 -8.02 3.11 10.97
CA ARG A 78 -6.98 3.84 11.69
C ARG A 78 -6.03 4.57 10.75
N LEU A 79 -5.70 3.97 9.60
CA LEU A 79 -4.96 4.64 8.54
C LEU A 79 -5.75 5.83 7.98
N ARG A 80 -7.05 5.67 7.72
CA ARG A 80 -7.96 6.74 7.26
C ARG A 80 -7.97 7.92 8.22
N ASP A 81 -8.06 7.65 9.51
CA ASP A 81 -8.26 8.67 10.55
C ASP A 81 -6.94 9.38 10.94
N SER A 82 -5.79 8.93 10.41
CA SER A 82 -4.49 9.56 10.61
C SER A 82 -4.34 10.82 9.76
N LYS A 83 -4.32 11.99 10.41
CA LYS A 83 -4.13 13.29 9.74
C LYS A 83 -2.78 13.39 9.04
N ASP A 84 -1.72 12.87 9.67
CA ASP A 84 -0.37 12.89 9.13
C ASP A 84 -0.27 12.06 7.85
N LEU A 85 -0.85 10.85 7.87
CA LEU A 85 -0.90 10.00 6.67
C LEU A 85 -1.76 10.62 5.57
N THR A 86 -2.91 11.23 5.91
CA THR A 86 -3.77 11.91 4.93
C THR A 86 -3.03 13.06 4.25
N ALA A 87 -2.27 13.85 5.01
CA ALA A 87 -1.45 14.94 4.46
C ALA A 87 -0.36 14.40 3.51
N LEU A 88 0.32 13.31 3.90
CA LEU A 88 1.32 12.64 3.06
C LEU A 88 0.72 12.13 1.74
N LEU A 89 -0.41 11.43 1.78
CA LEU A 89 -1.09 10.89 0.59
C LEU A 89 -1.61 12.00 -0.33
N THR A 90 -2.16 13.08 0.26
CA THR A 90 -2.64 14.24 -0.51
C THR A 90 -1.49 14.89 -1.26
N ARG A 91 -0.35 15.12 -0.59
CA ARG A 91 0.87 15.65 -1.21
C ARG A 91 1.39 14.71 -2.30
N GLN A 92 1.41 13.40 -2.05
CA GLN A 92 1.83 12.39 -3.02
C GLN A 92 1.04 12.48 -4.33
N LYS A 93 -0.29 12.58 -4.23
CA LYS A 93 -1.17 12.77 -5.39
C LYS A 93 -0.91 14.10 -6.10
N GLN A 94 -0.79 15.20 -5.37
CA GLN A 94 -0.55 16.54 -5.92
C GLN A 94 0.79 16.65 -6.66
N GLU A 95 1.82 15.96 -6.16
CA GLU A 95 3.15 15.92 -6.77
C GLU A 95 3.26 14.89 -7.92
N GLY A 96 2.19 14.17 -8.23
CA GLY A 96 2.19 13.13 -9.27
C GLY A 96 3.03 11.91 -8.92
N LYS A 97 3.36 11.71 -7.64
CA LYS A 97 4.13 10.56 -7.15
C LYS A 97 3.24 9.35 -6.92
N LEU A 98 3.86 8.16 -6.86
CA LEU A 98 3.14 6.90 -6.75
C LEU A 98 2.49 6.73 -5.37
N PHE A 99 1.25 6.27 -5.36
CA PHE A 99 0.57 5.80 -4.16
C PHE A 99 -0.21 4.52 -4.47
N ALA A 100 -0.26 3.63 -3.49
CA ALA A 100 -0.82 2.30 -3.69
C ALA A 100 -1.60 1.82 -2.47
N ALA A 101 -2.59 0.97 -2.68
CA ALA A 101 -3.38 0.39 -1.60
C ALA A 101 -3.96 -0.97 -1.99
N ILE A 102 -4.12 -1.85 -1.00
CA ILE A 102 -4.68 -3.19 -1.19
C ILE A 102 -5.84 -3.46 -0.23
N CYS A 103 -6.73 -4.37 -0.60
CA CYS A 103 -7.81 -4.91 0.23
C CYS A 103 -8.87 -3.86 0.59
N ALA A 104 -9.01 -3.52 1.87
CA ALA A 104 -9.95 -2.50 2.33
C ALA A 104 -9.46 -1.07 2.06
N SER A 105 -8.13 -0.84 2.03
CA SER A 105 -7.54 0.50 2.01
C SER A 105 -7.85 1.33 0.75
N PRO A 106 -8.03 0.77 -0.46
CA PRO A 106 -8.47 1.58 -1.60
C PRO A 106 -9.81 2.27 -1.34
N ALA A 107 -10.78 1.58 -0.76
CA ALA A 107 -12.10 2.15 -0.46
C ALA A 107 -12.10 2.97 0.83
N ILE A 108 -11.58 2.40 1.91
CA ILE A 108 -11.67 2.98 3.26
C ILE A 108 -10.74 4.19 3.43
N VAL A 109 -9.57 4.20 2.77
CA VAL A 109 -8.59 5.30 2.88
C VAL A 109 -8.61 6.18 1.64
N LEU A 110 -8.24 5.63 0.47
CA LEU A 110 -8.00 6.45 -0.72
C LEU A 110 -9.30 7.07 -1.24
N HIS A 111 -10.36 6.27 -1.40
CA HIS A 111 -11.66 6.77 -1.86
C HIS A 111 -12.28 7.76 -0.86
N HIS A 112 -12.22 7.45 0.45
CA HIS A 112 -12.75 8.32 1.50
C HIS A 112 -12.18 9.74 1.43
N HIS A 113 -10.88 9.87 1.12
CA HIS A 113 -10.19 11.17 1.00
C HIS A 113 -10.21 11.76 -0.43
N GLY A 114 -11.02 11.22 -1.36
CA GLY A 114 -11.13 11.72 -2.73
C GLY A 114 -9.87 11.48 -3.58
N LEU A 115 -8.98 10.58 -3.14
CA LEU A 115 -7.73 10.33 -3.85
C LEU A 115 -7.92 9.44 -5.10
N LEU A 116 -9.08 8.76 -5.21
CA LEU A 116 -9.46 7.93 -6.36
C LEU A 116 -10.46 8.61 -7.30
N ASP A 117 -10.78 9.88 -7.09
CA ASP A 117 -11.67 10.60 -8.02
C ASP A 117 -11.03 10.57 -9.43
N ASP A 118 -11.83 10.16 -10.42
CA ASP A 118 -11.46 9.98 -11.83
C ASP A 118 -10.44 8.86 -12.13
N LEU A 119 -10.09 8.02 -11.15
CA LEU A 119 -9.18 6.89 -11.34
C LEU A 119 -9.92 5.54 -11.29
N LYS A 120 -9.49 4.60 -12.13
CA LYS A 120 -9.89 3.20 -12.05
C LYS A 120 -9.18 2.55 -10.86
N ALA A 121 -9.92 1.78 -10.08
CA ALA A 121 -9.38 1.11 -8.91
C ALA A 121 -10.09 -0.21 -8.64
N THR A 122 -9.47 -1.07 -7.85
CA THR A 122 -10.06 -2.26 -7.28
C THR A 122 -9.85 -2.29 -5.77
N ALA A 123 -10.63 -3.11 -5.07
CA ALA A 123 -10.54 -3.31 -3.63
C ALA A 123 -11.00 -4.73 -3.26
N TYR A 124 -10.98 -5.05 -1.97
CA TYR A 124 -11.61 -6.28 -1.48
C TYR A 124 -13.10 -6.29 -1.85
N PRO A 125 -13.66 -7.42 -2.30
CA PRO A 125 -15.03 -7.48 -2.83
C PRO A 125 -16.11 -6.78 -1.99
N GLY A 126 -16.06 -6.94 -0.65
CA GLY A 126 -17.01 -6.28 0.25
C GLY A 126 -16.88 -4.75 0.34
N PHE A 127 -15.80 -4.17 -0.16
CA PHE A 127 -15.57 -2.71 -0.19
C PHE A 127 -15.54 -2.15 -1.61
N ALA A 128 -15.36 -3.00 -2.62
CA ALA A 128 -15.22 -2.58 -4.02
C ALA A 128 -16.47 -1.85 -4.54
N GLU A 129 -17.66 -2.19 -4.03
CA GLU A 129 -18.92 -1.54 -4.40
C GLU A 129 -18.98 -0.05 -4.02
N GLN A 130 -18.11 0.40 -3.11
CA GLN A 130 -18.01 1.81 -2.74
C GLN A 130 -17.22 2.64 -3.77
N LEU A 131 -16.46 1.97 -4.66
CA LEU A 131 -15.66 2.64 -5.68
C LEU A 131 -16.56 3.10 -6.85
N LYS A 132 -16.37 4.33 -7.29
CA LYS A 132 -17.18 4.94 -8.36
C LYS A 132 -16.98 4.28 -9.74
N ASN A 133 -15.84 3.62 -9.94
CA ASN A 133 -15.42 3.09 -11.26
C ASN A 133 -15.43 1.56 -11.27
N SER A 134 -16.59 0.99 -11.65
CA SER A 134 -16.87 -0.45 -11.55
C SER A 134 -16.14 -1.33 -12.60
N GLU A 135 -15.60 -0.77 -13.67
CA GLU A 135 -15.03 -1.56 -14.76
C GLU A 135 -13.79 -2.38 -14.39
N SER A 136 -13.09 -1.98 -13.32
CA SER A 136 -11.85 -2.62 -12.86
C SER A 136 -11.99 -3.38 -11.54
N ILE A 137 -13.19 -3.45 -10.97
CA ILE A 137 -13.43 -4.07 -9.64
C ILE A 137 -12.96 -5.54 -9.59
N GLU A 138 -13.14 -6.30 -10.66
CA GLU A 138 -12.74 -7.71 -10.73
C GLU A 138 -11.26 -7.93 -11.01
N SER A 139 -10.51 -6.90 -11.41
CA SER A 139 -9.09 -7.02 -11.70
C SER A 139 -8.28 -7.25 -10.42
N ARG A 140 -7.34 -8.20 -10.46
CA ARG A 140 -6.49 -8.54 -9.30
C ARG A 140 -5.56 -7.39 -8.91
N VAL A 141 -5.02 -6.68 -9.90
CA VAL A 141 -4.23 -5.45 -9.74
C VAL A 141 -4.67 -4.44 -10.78
N VAL A 142 -4.91 -3.21 -10.38
CA VAL A 142 -5.25 -2.09 -11.27
C VAL A 142 -4.18 -1.02 -11.15
N VAL A 143 -3.68 -0.56 -12.29
CA VAL A 143 -2.76 0.58 -12.41
C VAL A 143 -3.46 1.65 -13.23
N ASP A 144 -3.67 2.81 -12.66
CA ASP A 144 -4.21 3.96 -13.37
C ASP A 144 -3.49 5.23 -12.95
N GLY A 145 -2.81 5.87 -13.90
CA GLY A 145 -1.93 6.99 -13.62
C GLY A 145 -0.83 6.62 -12.61
N ASN A 146 -0.80 7.35 -11.50
CA ASN A 146 0.14 7.14 -10.39
C ASN A 146 -0.45 6.33 -9.22
N CYS A 147 -1.62 5.72 -9.42
CA CYS A 147 -2.31 4.92 -8.41
C CYS A 147 -2.27 3.43 -8.75
N ILE A 148 -1.94 2.60 -7.77
CA ILE A 148 -1.94 1.14 -7.89
C ILE A 148 -2.83 0.55 -6.81
N THR A 149 -3.81 -0.27 -7.21
CA THR A 149 -4.72 -0.90 -6.23
C THR A 149 -4.83 -2.41 -6.45
N SER A 150 -5.16 -3.15 -5.38
CA SER A 150 -5.33 -4.60 -5.43
C SER A 150 -6.38 -5.10 -4.44
N ARG A 151 -6.75 -6.41 -4.55
CA ARG A 151 -7.97 -6.94 -3.94
C ARG A 151 -7.82 -7.48 -2.52
N GLY A 152 -6.70 -8.08 -2.16
CA GLY A 152 -6.59 -8.67 -0.83
C GLY A 152 -5.42 -9.64 -0.65
N PRO A 153 -5.36 -10.39 0.46
CA PRO A 153 -4.19 -11.21 0.80
C PRO A 153 -3.73 -12.16 -0.31
N GLY A 154 -4.68 -12.76 -1.04
CA GLY A 154 -4.39 -13.67 -2.16
C GLY A 154 -3.82 -12.99 -3.42
N THR A 155 -3.75 -11.65 -3.46
CA THR A 155 -3.13 -10.89 -4.55
C THR A 155 -1.92 -10.07 -4.08
N ALA A 156 -1.50 -10.22 -2.82
CA ALA A 156 -0.49 -9.37 -2.21
C ALA A 156 0.89 -9.50 -2.86
N LEU A 157 1.30 -10.72 -3.25
CA LEU A 157 2.56 -10.94 -3.96
C LEU A 157 2.54 -10.32 -5.35
N GLU A 158 1.47 -10.56 -6.14
CA GLU A 158 1.27 -9.98 -7.47
C GLU A 158 1.27 -8.44 -7.42
N PHE A 159 0.56 -7.87 -6.44
CA PHE A 159 0.54 -6.44 -6.19
C PHE A 159 1.94 -5.89 -5.90
N SER A 160 2.67 -6.52 -4.97
CA SER A 160 4.02 -6.09 -4.57
C SER A 160 5.03 -6.20 -5.71
N LEU A 161 4.97 -7.27 -6.51
CA LEU A 161 5.79 -7.42 -7.73
C LEU A 161 5.43 -6.37 -8.79
N LYS A 162 4.16 -5.97 -8.89
CA LYS A 162 3.74 -4.86 -9.77
C LYS A 162 4.31 -3.52 -9.30
N LEU A 163 4.40 -3.27 -8.00
CA LEU A 163 5.07 -2.08 -7.47
C LEU A 163 6.56 -2.06 -7.86
N VAL A 164 7.25 -3.20 -7.74
CA VAL A 164 8.64 -3.32 -8.20
C VAL A 164 8.77 -3.09 -9.70
N GLU A 165 7.85 -3.65 -10.51
CA GLU A 165 7.85 -3.44 -11.96
C GLU A 165 7.75 -1.95 -12.33
N ILE A 166 6.89 -1.21 -11.64
CA ILE A 166 6.69 0.23 -11.88
C ILE A 166 7.91 1.05 -11.45
N LEU A 167 8.55 0.68 -10.34
CA LEU A 167 9.70 1.41 -9.79
C LEU A 167 11.01 1.12 -10.52
N TYR A 168 11.22 -0.12 -10.98
CA TYR A 168 12.51 -0.62 -11.45
C TYR A 168 12.46 -1.36 -12.80
N GLY A 169 11.27 -1.58 -13.34
CA GLY A 169 11.08 -2.28 -14.61
C GLY A 169 10.83 -3.78 -14.48
N LYS A 170 10.41 -4.38 -15.60
CA LYS A 170 9.99 -5.79 -15.67
C LYS A 170 11.09 -6.79 -15.31
N ASP A 171 12.32 -6.52 -15.70
CA ASP A 171 13.46 -7.44 -15.46
C ASP A 171 13.73 -7.60 -13.96
N MET A 172 13.67 -6.51 -13.19
CA MET A 172 13.85 -6.57 -11.74
C MET A 172 12.69 -7.31 -11.07
N SER A 173 11.45 -7.01 -11.45
CA SER A 173 10.27 -7.71 -10.94
C SER A 173 10.35 -9.21 -11.22
N LYS A 174 10.71 -9.60 -12.46
CA LYS A 174 10.88 -11.01 -12.82
C LYS A 174 12.00 -11.68 -12.03
N LYS A 175 13.16 -11.05 -11.88
CA LYS A 175 14.27 -11.58 -11.08
C LYS A 175 13.85 -11.90 -9.64
N ILE A 176 13.05 -11.01 -9.04
CA ILE A 176 12.55 -11.21 -7.68
C ILE A 176 11.50 -12.32 -7.64
N ALA A 177 10.55 -12.35 -8.59
CA ALA A 177 9.55 -13.41 -8.70
C ALA A 177 10.21 -14.79 -8.83
N ASP A 178 11.18 -14.95 -9.74
CA ASP A 178 11.94 -16.19 -9.92
C ASP A 178 12.65 -16.62 -8.62
N ALA A 179 13.28 -15.67 -7.91
CA ALA A 179 13.96 -15.95 -6.64
C ALA A 179 13.00 -16.32 -5.50
N MET A 180 11.76 -15.86 -5.57
CA MET A 180 10.69 -16.18 -4.61
C MET A 180 9.86 -17.40 -5.03
N LEU A 181 10.13 -18.01 -6.18
CA LEU A 181 9.36 -19.13 -6.75
C LEU A 181 7.88 -18.76 -6.98
N VAL A 182 7.66 -17.51 -7.40
CA VAL A 182 6.33 -17.02 -7.80
C VAL A 182 6.22 -17.14 -9.32
N ASP A 183 5.21 -17.92 -9.78
CA ASP A 183 4.91 -18.16 -11.21
C ASP A 183 4.21 -16.94 -11.86
#